data_dba26f65a8f0a90c9741f632f7d320e0
#
_entry.id   dba26f65a8f0a90c9741f632f7d320e0
#
_cell.length_a   1.000
_cell.length_b   1.000
_cell.length_c   1.000
_cell.angle_alpha   90.00
_cell.angle_beta   90.00
_cell.angle_gamma   90.00
#
_symmetry.space_group_name_H-M   'P 1'
#
loop_
_entity.id
_entity.type
_entity.pdbx_description
1 polymer ?
#
loop_
_entity_poly.entity_id
_entity_poly.type
_entity_poly.pdbx_seq_one_letter_code
_entity_poly.pdbx_strand_id
1 'polypeptide(L)'
;MKALHIITGLGVGGAEQQLRLLLKHLPVESDVVTLTNPGAVADGLVTDGVRVTHLGMAGNRDLAALPRLVRLIRSGGYDLVHTHLYRACVYGRLAARIAGVRAIVATEHSLGESQMEGRRLTAGVRGLYLASERLGRATVAVSPTVRERLMRWGVPAPRIEVVPNGIDLDRFRFDPLRRHQTRRRLGLPEDAFVVGAIGRLTAGKRFDVAVRAMARLPRDSWLLIVGGGPEENVLRRTAHEAGVADRILFAGERPYIADGTPGPDLPSLASAMDVLVSPSPEEAFGLAAVEALASGLPVRYVSCPAIEDLPAHSAADVRRVTCDPGAFAGTLAEVRTHPPRPRATPDAARHYCITRSADRLMDVYAGAVAAPLQSPSSPSAQGVSP
;
A
#
# COMPACT_ATOMS: atom_id res chain seq x y z
N MET A 1 9.18 18.82 -16.71
CA MET A 1 9.56 18.49 -15.31
C MET A 1 10.10 17.08 -15.29
N LYS A 2 11.24 16.90 -14.64
CA LYS A 2 11.87 15.59 -14.47
C LYS A 2 11.94 15.23 -12.98
N ALA A 3 11.39 14.09 -12.59
CA ALA A 3 11.31 13.64 -11.20
C ALA A 3 12.21 12.43 -10.94
N LEU A 4 12.82 12.37 -9.76
CA LEU A 4 13.46 11.19 -9.25
C LEU A 4 12.64 10.61 -8.10
N HIS A 5 12.19 9.38 -8.26
CA HIS A 5 11.56 8.63 -7.17
C HIS A 5 12.60 7.77 -6.45
N ILE A 6 12.67 7.90 -5.13
CA ILE A 6 13.59 7.13 -4.29
C ILE A 6 12.75 6.26 -3.37
N ILE A 7 12.94 4.95 -3.46
CA ILE A 7 12.20 3.97 -2.65
C ILE A 7 13.16 3.03 -1.90
N THR A 8 12.77 2.55 -0.72
CA THR A 8 13.61 1.67 0.08
C THR A 8 13.93 0.36 -0.65
N GLY A 9 12.94 -0.27 -1.26
CA GLY A 9 13.04 -1.50 -2.04
C GLY A 9 11.89 -1.58 -3.02
N LEU A 10 11.96 -2.50 -4.00
CA LEU A 10 10.94 -2.75 -5.03
C LEU A 10 10.48 -4.22 -5.01
N GLY A 11 10.31 -4.78 -3.80
CA GLY A 11 9.65 -6.08 -3.61
C GLY A 11 8.16 -6.03 -3.97
N VAL A 12 7.47 -7.15 -3.77
CA VAL A 12 6.02 -7.23 -4.01
C VAL A 12 5.28 -6.69 -2.78
N GLY A 13 4.98 -5.41 -2.76
CA GLY A 13 4.24 -4.74 -1.69
C GLY A 13 3.31 -3.65 -2.23
N GLY A 14 2.39 -3.19 -1.39
CA GLY A 14 1.40 -2.17 -1.79
C GLY A 14 2.03 -0.84 -2.21
N ALA A 15 3.06 -0.38 -1.50
CA ALA A 15 3.75 0.88 -1.82
C ALA A 15 4.48 0.82 -3.16
N GLU A 16 5.15 -0.30 -3.43
CA GLU A 16 5.91 -0.55 -4.63
C GLU A 16 5.00 -0.64 -5.86
N GLN A 17 3.88 -1.36 -5.73
CA GLN A 17 2.86 -1.44 -6.78
C GLN A 17 2.17 -0.10 -7.02
N GLN A 18 1.92 0.68 -5.95
CA GLN A 18 1.39 2.04 -6.08
C GLN A 18 2.34 2.96 -6.83
N LEU A 19 3.65 2.89 -6.54
CA LEU A 19 4.64 3.66 -7.28
C LEU A 19 4.58 3.30 -8.78
N ARG A 20 4.63 2.01 -9.12
CA ARG A 20 4.56 1.57 -10.52
C ARG A 20 3.28 2.04 -11.20
N LEU A 21 2.14 1.91 -10.53
CA LEU A 21 0.85 2.33 -11.08
C LEU A 21 0.77 3.85 -11.27
N LEU A 22 1.24 4.63 -10.30
CA LEU A 22 1.30 6.09 -10.40
C LEU A 22 2.17 6.54 -11.57
N LEU A 23 3.36 5.96 -11.76
CA LEU A 23 4.28 6.34 -12.83
C LEU A 23 3.70 6.14 -14.23
N LYS A 24 2.76 5.21 -14.41
CA LYS A 24 2.03 5.04 -15.68
C LYS A 24 1.04 6.17 -15.98
N HIS A 25 0.60 6.91 -14.96
CA HIS A 25 -0.44 7.93 -15.08
C HIS A 25 0.09 9.34 -14.84
N LEU A 26 1.31 9.49 -14.34
CA LEU A 26 1.94 10.80 -14.14
C LEU A 26 2.51 11.33 -15.45
N PRO A 27 2.13 12.55 -15.91
CA PRO A 27 2.68 13.18 -17.11
C PRO A 27 4.05 13.82 -16.82
N VAL A 28 4.96 13.05 -16.21
CA VAL A 28 6.28 13.51 -15.75
C VAL A 28 7.34 12.50 -16.14
N GLU A 29 8.42 12.96 -16.76
CA GLU A 29 9.59 12.10 -16.95
C GLU A 29 10.13 11.66 -15.59
N SER A 30 10.13 10.37 -15.34
CA SER A 30 10.45 9.81 -14.03
C SER A 30 11.52 8.73 -14.09
N ASP A 31 12.52 8.86 -13.22
CA ASP A 31 13.50 7.82 -12.93
C ASP A 31 13.27 7.27 -11.52
N VAL A 32 13.65 6.02 -11.27
CA VAL A 32 13.51 5.37 -9.97
C VAL A 32 14.87 4.92 -9.43
N VAL A 33 15.11 5.19 -8.15
CA VAL A 33 16.24 4.62 -7.40
C VAL A 33 15.71 3.74 -6.29
N THR A 34 16.11 2.47 -6.29
CA THR A 34 15.91 1.59 -5.13
C THR A 34 17.16 1.53 -4.28
N LEU A 35 17.01 1.74 -2.98
CA LEU A 35 18.13 1.79 -2.06
C LEU A 35 18.71 0.40 -1.78
N THR A 36 17.85 -0.62 -1.61
CA THR A 36 18.26 -1.96 -1.18
C THR A 36 17.92 -3.02 -2.23
N ASN A 37 16.72 -3.57 -2.20
CA ASN A 37 16.30 -4.68 -3.05
C ASN A 37 15.60 -4.16 -4.32
N PRO A 38 16.11 -4.45 -5.55
CA PRO A 38 15.38 -4.12 -6.78
C PRO A 38 14.05 -4.90 -6.89
N GLY A 39 14.01 -6.19 -6.56
CA GLY A 39 12.80 -7.02 -6.54
C GLY A 39 12.05 -7.09 -7.88
N ALA A 40 10.93 -7.79 -7.89
CA ALA A 40 10.14 -8.04 -9.12
C ALA A 40 9.46 -6.78 -9.69
N VAL A 41 9.17 -5.79 -8.84
CA VAL A 41 8.54 -4.54 -9.32
C VAL A 41 9.51 -3.71 -10.16
N ALA A 42 10.84 -3.83 -9.94
CA ALA A 42 11.82 -3.16 -10.76
C ALA A 42 11.79 -3.63 -12.21
N ASP A 43 11.69 -4.94 -12.44
CA ASP A 43 11.60 -5.51 -13.80
C ASP A 43 10.36 -5.00 -14.52
N GLY A 44 9.24 -4.90 -13.80
CA GLY A 44 8.02 -4.32 -14.31
C GLY A 44 8.14 -2.84 -14.66
N LEU A 45 8.82 -2.04 -13.85
CA LEU A 45 9.11 -0.62 -14.14
C LEU A 45 9.97 -0.47 -15.39
N VAL A 46 11.02 -1.29 -15.53
CA VAL A 46 11.89 -1.29 -16.73
C VAL A 46 11.08 -1.65 -17.98
N THR A 47 10.20 -2.66 -17.89
CA THR A 47 9.29 -3.03 -18.99
C THR A 47 8.34 -1.89 -19.36
N ASP A 48 7.92 -1.09 -18.38
CA ASP A 48 7.07 0.09 -18.56
C ASP A 48 7.88 1.32 -19.09
N GLY A 49 9.19 1.17 -19.39
CA GLY A 49 10.06 2.23 -19.93
C GLY A 49 10.68 3.15 -18.87
N VAL A 50 10.56 2.84 -17.60
CA VAL A 50 11.13 3.64 -16.51
C VAL A 50 12.55 3.21 -16.22
N ARG A 51 13.50 4.15 -16.15
CA ARG A 51 14.86 3.85 -15.74
C ARG A 51 14.95 3.57 -14.25
N VAL A 52 15.41 2.38 -13.90
CA VAL A 52 15.60 1.94 -12.51
C VAL A 52 17.08 1.80 -12.20
N THR A 53 17.52 2.43 -11.11
CA THR A 53 18.91 2.32 -10.61
C THR A 53 18.91 1.68 -9.23
N HIS A 54 19.69 0.62 -9.06
CA HIS A 54 19.90 -0.01 -7.75
C HIS A 54 21.12 0.60 -7.06
N LEU A 55 20.93 1.22 -5.89
CA LEU A 55 22.01 1.85 -5.14
C LEU A 55 22.90 0.84 -4.38
N GLY A 56 22.38 -0.34 -4.06
CA GLY A 56 23.11 -1.41 -3.35
C GLY A 56 23.46 -1.03 -1.91
N MET A 57 22.51 -0.47 -1.19
CA MET A 57 22.69 -0.07 0.20
C MET A 57 22.71 -1.29 1.12
N ALA A 58 23.78 -1.48 1.88
CA ALA A 58 23.97 -2.66 2.73
C ALA A 58 23.05 -2.68 3.96
N GLY A 59 22.58 -1.53 4.45
CA GLY A 59 21.71 -1.45 5.62
C GLY A 59 21.41 -0.03 6.06
N ASN A 60 20.72 0.13 7.20
CA ASN A 60 20.31 1.44 7.72
C ASN A 60 21.49 2.37 8.10
N ARG A 61 22.68 1.80 8.33
CA ARG A 61 23.88 2.56 8.74
C ARG A 61 24.91 2.69 7.63
N ASP A 62 24.55 2.38 6.38
CA ASP A 62 25.41 2.56 5.22
C ASP A 62 25.52 4.05 4.84
N LEU A 63 26.36 4.77 5.57
CA LEU A 63 26.60 6.19 5.30
C LEU A 63 27.28 6.42 3.96
N ALA A 64 28.00 5.43 3.42
CA ALA A 64 28.64 5.51 2.09
C ALA A 64 27.61 5.56 0.95
N ALA A 65 26.37 5.16 1.19
CA ALA A 65 25.29 5.31 0.24
C ALA A 65 24.92 6.79 -0.02
N LEU A 66 25.09 7.68 0.98
CA LEU A 66 24.71 9.09 0.86
C LEU A 66 25.49 9.83 -0.27
N PRO A 67 26.84 9.84 -0.32
CA PRO A 67 27.53 10.52 -1.41
C PRO A 67 27.28 9.90 -2.80
N ARG A 68 27.01 8.59 -2.89
CA ARG A 68 26.59 7.95 -4.13
C ARG A 68 25.24 8.47 -4.60
N LEU A 69 24.28 8.58 -3.70
CA LEU A 69 22.94 9.10 -3.99
C LEU A 69 22.99 10.59 -4.36
N VAL A 70 23.78 11.40 -3.64
CA VAL A 70 24.00 12.84 -3.98
C VAL A 70 24.55 12.99 -5.40
N ARG A 71 25.56 12.19 -5.77
CA ARG A 71 26.16 12.22 -7.11
C ARG A 71 25.12 11.88 -8.18
N LEU A 72 24.34 10.82 -7.96
CA LEU A 72 23.29 10.40 -8.87
C LEU A 72 22.24 11.51 -9.06
N ILE A 73 21.78 12.14 -7.98
CA ILE A 73 20.81 13.23 -8.05
C ILE A 73 21.38 14.41 -8.85
N ARG A 74 22.62 14.82 -8.59
CA ARG A 74 23.27 15.93 -9.30
C ARG A 74 23.45 15.66 -10.80
N SER A 75 23.89 14.45 -11.15
CA SER A 75 24.13 14.09 -12.56
C SER A 75 22.83 13.90 -13.35
N GLY A 76 21.70 13.63 -12.70
CA GLY A 76 20.44 13.36 -13.34
C GLY A 76 19.63 14.61 -13.74
N GLY A 77 19.94 15.80 -13.19
CA GLY A 77 19.27 17.05 -13.53
C GLY A 77 17.79 17.06 -13.17
N TYR A 78 17.44 16.56 -11.99
CA TYR A 78 16.04 16.45 -11.54
C TYR A 78 15.50 17.77 -10.97
N ASP A 79 14.29 18.14 -11.41
CA ASP A 79 13.55 19.27 -10.87
C ASP A 79 12.95 18.97 -9.50
N LEU A 80 12.59 17.69 -9.29
CA LEU A 80 11.89 17.20 -8.09
C LEU A 80 12.44 15.84 -7.65
N VAL A 81 12.51 15.64 -6.32
CA VAL A 81 12.79 14.34 -5.70
C VAL A 81 11.59 13.91 -4.87
N HIS A 82 11.05 12.73 -5.14
CA HIS A 82 9.97 12.11 -4.39
C HIS A 82 10.44 10.85 -3.68
N THR A 83 10.31 10.81 -2.37
CA THR A 83 10.79 9.71 -1.53
C THR A 83 9.64 8.85 -1.01
N HIS A 84 9.84 7.53 -0.99
CA HIS A 84 8.82 6.56 -0.57
C HIS A 84 9.40 5.60 0.47
N LEU A 85 8.69 5.39 1.57
CA LEU A 85 9.10 4.58 2.70
C LEU A 85 10.20 5.24 3.56
N TYR A 86 10.24 4.86 4.85
CA TYR A 86 11.02 5.53 5.88
C TYR A 86 12.50 5.76 5.54
N ARG A 87 13.20 4.70 5.11
CA ARG A 87 14.65 4.81 4.80
C ARG A 87 14.90 5.78 3.65
N ALA A 88 14.11 5.67 2.59
CA ALA A 88 14.23 6.58 1.45
C ALA A 88 13.83 8.01 1.82
N CYS A 89 12.86 8.20 2.71
CA CYS A 89 12.52 9.52 3.23
C CYS A 89 13.70 10.17 3.96
N VAL A 90 14.42 9.44 4.80
CA VAL A 90 15.58 9.99 5.54
C VAL A 90 16.76 10.27 4.61
N TYR A 91 17.24 9.25 3.89
CA TYR A 91 18.43 9.37 3.03
C TYR A 91 18.16 10.23 1.80
N GLY A 92 17.00 10.07 1.17
CA GLY A 92 16.64 10.78 -0.06
C GLY A 92 16.44 12.28 0.17
N ARG A 93 15.72 12.67 1.23
CA ARG A 93 15.56 14.10 1.60
C ARG A 93 16.92 14.75 1.84
N LEU A 94 17.80 14.11 2.62
CA LEU A 94 19.14 14.63 2.90
C LEU A 94 19.99 14.73 1.62
N ALA A 95 20.02 13.66 0.83
CA ALA A 95 20.77 13.64 -0.42
C ALA A 95 20.29 14.70 -1.43
N ALA A 96 18.96 14.85 -1.58
CA ALA A 96 18.37 15.86 -2.45
C ALA A 96 18.75 17.28 -2.03
N ARG A 97 18.70 17.58 -0.73
CA ARG A 97 19.13 18.91 -0.21
C ARG A 97 20.61 19.16 -0.47
N ILE A 98 21.48 18.20 -0.21
CA ILE A 98 22.95 18.33 -0.50
C ILE A 98 23.18 18.45 -2.02
N ALA A 99 22.39 17.78 -2.84
CA ALA A 99 22.48 17.87 -4.29
C ALA A 99 21.97 19.19 -4.87
N GLY A 100 21.26 20.02 -4.07
CA GLY A 100 20.72 21.33 -4.48
C GLY A 100 19.27 21.28 -4.94
N VAL A 101 18.61 20.11 -4.97
CA VAL A 101 17.17 19.98 -5.28
C VAL A 101 16.36 20.50 -4.09
N ARG A 102 15.43 21.41 -4.38
CA ARG A 102 14.59 22.06 -3.36
C ARG A 102 13.16 21.53 -3.33
N ALA A 103 12.63 21.09 -4.46
CA ALA A 103 11.33 20.44 -4.57
C ALA A 103 11.47 18.98 -4.09
N ILE A 104 11.22 18.76 -2.81
CA ILE A 104 11.33 17.43 -2.19
C ILE A 104 9.98 17.07 -1.59
N VAL A 105 9.38 16.00 -2.08
CA VAL A 105 8.12 15.42 -1.62
C VAL A 105 8.38 14.05 -1.00
N ALA A 106 7.61 13.65 -0.02
CA ALA A 106 7.69 12.30 0.52
C ALA A 106 6.30 11.71 0.71
N THR A 107 6.10 10.43 0.38
CA THR A 107 4.84 9.72 0.64
C THR A 107 5.01 8.71 1.77
N GLU A 108 4.10 8.78 2.75
CA GLU A 108 3.98 7.83 3.83
C GLU A 108 2.93 6.78 3.50
N HIS A 109 3.41 5.55 3.24
CA HIS A 109 2.58 4.40 2.83
C HIS A 109 2.18 3.48 3.99
N SER A 110 2.91 3.48 5.11
CA SER A 110 2.81 2.42 6.12
C SER A 110 3.00 2.90 7.56
N LEU A 111 2.67 4.17 7.84
CA LEU A 111 2.68 4.68 9.20
C LEU A 111 1.45 4.17 9.97
N GLY A 112 1.69 3.21 10.88
CA GLY A 112 0.72 2.72 11.85
C GLY A 112 0.73 3.49 13.16
N GLU A 113 -0.02 3.01 14.15
CA GLU A 113 -0.03 3.55 15.52
C GLU A 113 1.25 3.15 16.29
N SER A 114 1.65 1.88 16.15
CA SER A 114 2.75 1.28 16.90
C SER A 114 3.94 0.87 16.03
N GLN A 115 3.75 0.83 14.72
CA GLN A 115 4.72 0.31 13.76
C GLN A 115 4.79 1.17 12.50
N MET A 116 5.97 1.18 11.89
CA MET A 116 6.21 1.69 10.54
C MET A 116 7.00 0.65 9.77
N GLU A 117 6.49 0.21 8.63
CA GLU A 117 7.12 -0.83 7.80
C GLU A 117 7.45 -2.13 8.60
N GLY A 118 6.58 -2.51 9.54
CA GLY A 118 6.77 -3.68 10.40
C GLY A 118 7.81 -3.49 11.53
N ARG A 119 8.32 -2.26 11.73
CA ARG A 119 9.26 -1.92 12.82
C ARG A 119 8.56 -1.14 13.90
N ARG A 120 8.93 -1.40 15.15
CA ARG A 120 8.41 -0.64 16.29
C ARG A 120 8.80 0.84 16.17
N LEU A 121 7.86 1.71 16.45
CA LEU A 121 8.08 3.15 16.54
C LEU A 121 8.83 3.47 17.82
N THR A 122 10.05 4.02 17.68
CA THR A 122 10.85 4.50 18.78
C THR A 122 11.01 6.02 18.71
N ALA A 123 11.34 6.68 19.83
CA ALA A 123 11.61 8.11 19.84
C ALA A 123 12.73 8.51 18.88
N GLY A 124 13.75 7.65 18.71
CA GLY A 124 14.83 7.88 17.74
C GLY A 124 14.36 7.82 16.28
N VAL A 125 13.51 6.85 15.93
CA VAL A 125 12.90 6.72 14.59
C VAL A 125 12.06 7.97 14.30
N ARG A 126 11.21 8.39 15.24
CA ARG A 126 10.39 9.61 15.12
C ARG A 126 11.26 10.87 15.00
N GLY A 127 12.26 11.03 15.86
CA GLY A 127 13.14 12.19 15.86
C GLY A 127 13.89 12.35 14.55
N LEU A 128 14.45 11.24 14.00
CA LEU A 128 15.15 11.25 12.72
C LEU A 128 14.21 11.56 11.55
N TYR A 129 13.00 11.02 11.60
CA TYR A 129 11.98 11.33 10.60
C TYR A 129 11.64 12.82 10.60
N LEU A 130 11.32 13.41 11.75
CA LEU A 130 10.96 14.82 11.88
C LEU A 130 12.13 15.76 11.51
N ALA A 131 13.37 15.39 11.85
CA ALA A 131 14.53 16.14 11.44
C ALA A 131 14.69 16.17 9.91
N SER A 132 14.52 15.01 9.26
CA SER A 132 14.58 14.90 7.79
C SER A 132 13.37 15.55 7.10
N GLU A 133 12.18 15.52 7.73
CA GLU A 133 10.95 16.09 7.17
C GLU A 133 11.12 17.59 6.89
N ARG A 134 11.78 18.32 7.78
CA ARG A 134 12.09 19.76 7.62
C ARG A 134 12.87 20.09 6.35
N LEU A 135 13.55 19.13 5.76
CA LEU A 135 14.28 19.30 4.51
C LEU A 135 13.37 19.25 3.27
N GLY A 136 12.18 18.66 3.41
CA GLY A 136 11.19 18.53 2.35
C GLY A 136 10.28 19.77 2.22
N ARG A 137 9.43 19.77 1.19
CA ARG A 137 8.39 20.78 0.95
C ARG A 137 7.02 20.29 1.38
N ALA A 138 6.70 19.03 1.06
CA ALA A 138 5.42 18.42 1.40
C ALA A 138 5.62 16.95 1.81
N THR A 139 4.76 16.50 2.71
CA THR A 139 4.60 15.08 3.06
C THR A 139 3.20 14.64 2.63
N VAL A 140 3.14 13.63 1.78
CA VAL A 140 1.91 13.02 1.29
C VAL A 140 1.49 11.92 2.25
N ALA A 141 0.28 12.02 2.77
CA ALA A 141 -0.41 10.98 3.53
C ALA A 141 -1.35 10.22 2.60
N VAL A 142 -1.31 8.89 2.62
CA VAL A 142 -2.16 8.06 1.76
C VAL A 142 -3.61 7.95 2.24
N SER A 143 -3.93 8.52 3.40
CA SER A 143 -5.29 8.61 3.94
C SER A 143 -5.39 9.74 4.97
N PRO A 144 -6.60 10.25 5.28
CA PRO A 144 -6.85 11.14 6.42
C PRO A 144 -6.32 10.56 7.73
N THR A 145 -6.49 9.28 7.96
CA THR A 145 -5.96 8.56 9.13
C THR A 145 -4.43 8.66 9.23
N VAL A 146 -3.70 8.51 8.13
CA VAL A 146 -2.23 8.69 8.10
C VAL A 146 -1.86 10.16 8.33
N ARG A 147 -2.63 11.12 7.78
CA ARG A 147 -2.44 12.55 8.07
C ARG A 147 -2.52 12.84 9.57
N GLU A 148 -3.53 12.31 10.26
CA GLU A 148 -3.68 12.49 11.70
C GLU A 148 -2.52 11.86 12.49
N ARG A 149 -2.05 10.68 12.07
CA ARG A 149 -0.86 10.03 12.68
C ARG A 149 0.40 10.89 12.50
N LEU A 150 0.63 11.45 11.32
CA LEU A 150 1.74 12.37 11.05
C LEU A 150 1.66 13.65 11.91
N MET A 151 0.46 14.23 12.06
CA MET A 151 0.24 15.38 12.93
C MET A 151 0.55 15.06 14.40
N ARG A 152 0.08 13.92 14.90
CA ARG A 152 0.43 13.42 16.25
C ARG A 152 1.94 13.17 16.42
N TRP A 153 2.64 12.86 15.34
CA TRP A 153 4.10 12.77 15.35
C TRP A 153 4.79 14.12 15.45
N GLY A 154 4.14 15.19 15.04
CA GLY A 154 4.65 16.55 15.08
C GLY A 154 4.98 17.13 13.70
N VAL A 155 4.51 16.50 12.62
CA VAL A 155 4.56 17.12 11.28
C VAL A 155 3.49 18.21 11.22
N PRO A 156 3.85 19.46 10.84
CA PRO A 156 2.89 20.56 10.77
C PRO A 156 1.79 20.29 9.73
N ALA A 157 0.53 20.52 10.10
CA ALA A 157 -0.62 20.25 9.24
C ALA A 157 -0.54 20.88 7.83
N PRO A 158 -0.03 22.14 7.67
CA PRO A 158 0.10 22.76 6.33
C PRO A 158 1.15 22.10 5.43
N ARG A 159 1.95 21.18 5.94
CA ARG A 159 2.96 20.44 5.18
C ARG A 159 2.49 19.03 4.78
N ILE A 160 1.28 18.66 5.19
CA ILE A 160 0.72 17.34 4.92
C ILE A 160 -0.41 17.46 3.90
N GLU A 161 -0.21 16.84 2.75
CA GLU A 161 -1.21 16.70 1.69
C GLU A 161 -1.79 15.29 1.70
N VAL A 162 -3.11 15.16 1.52
CA VAL A 162 -3.75 13.84 1.44
C VAL A 162 -3.93 13.46 -0.03
N VAL A 163 -3.13 12.50 -0.47
CA VAL A 163 -3.26 11.89 -1.79
C VAL A 163 -3.49 10.39 -1.59
N PRO A 164 -4.74 9.92 -1.66
CA PRO A 164 -5.04 8.51 -1.48
C PRO A 164 -4.34 7.64 -2.51
N ASN A 165 -4.01 6.40 -2.11
CA ASN A 165 -3.59 5.41 -3.08
C ASN A 165 -4.69 5.19 -4.12
N GLY A 166 -4.27 5.02 -5.37
CA GLY A 166 -5.18 4.78 -6.48
C GLY A 166 -5.19 3.33 -6.93
N ILE A 167 -6.29 2.92 -7.55
CA ILE A 167 -6.43 1.61 -8.19
C ILE A 167 -6.84 1.75 -9.65
N ASP A 168 -6.47 0.76 -10.45
CA ASP A 168 -6.94 0.61 -11.83
C ASP A 168 -8.29 -0.13 -11.80
N LEU A 169 -9.37 0.64 -11.82
CA LEU A 169 -10.74 0.12 -11.70
C LEU A 169 -11.11 -0.87 -12.79
N ASP A 170 -10.67 -0.63 -14.04
CA ASP A 170 -11.03 -1.48 -15.17
C ASP A 170 -10.37 -2.84 -15.08
N ARG A 171 -9.16 -2.91 -14.54
CA ARG A 171 -8.46 -4.17 -14.28
C ARG A 171 -9.15 -5.04 -13.24
N PHE A 172 -9.65 -4.43 -12.17
CA PHE A 172 -10.33 -5.12 -11.09
C PHE A 172 -11.81 -5.34 -11.34
N ARG A 173 -12.37 -4.85 -12.45
CA ARG A 173 -13.75 -5.16 -12.80
C ARG A 173 -13.97 -6.66 -12.84
N PHE A 174 -15.04 -7.12 -12.20
CA PHE A 174 -15.43 -8.53 -12.20
C PHE A 174 -15.60 -9.08 -13.62
N ASP A 175 -15.01 -10.22 -13.87
CA ASP A 175 -15.10 -10.93 -15.14
C ASP A 175 -15.48 -12.40 -14.87
N PRO A 176 -16.67 -12.85 -15.30
CA PRO A 176 -17.13 -14.22 -15.08
C PRO A 176 -16.27 -15.25 -15.79
N LEU A 177 -15.68 -14.93 -16.95
CA LEU A 177 -14.78 -15.83 -17.66
C LEU A 177 -13.47 -16.02 -16.89
N ARG A 178 -12.87 -14.92 -16.40
CA ARG A 178 -11.69 -14.97 -15.52
C ARG A 178 -11.98 -15.77 -14.25
N ARG A 179 -13.16 -15.59 -13.64
CA ARG A 179 -13.59 -16.36 -12.47
C ARG A 179 -13.56 -17.85 -12.75
N HIS A 180 -14.24 -18.29 -13.79
CA HIS A 180 -14.30 -19.70 -14.17
C HIS A 180 -12.90 -20.27 -14.45
N GLN A 181 -12.11 -19.61 -15.29
CA GLN A 181 -10.75 -20.06 -15.64
C GLN A 181 -9.82 -20.13 -14.42
N THR A 182 -9.91 -19.14 -13.53
CA THR A 182 -9.07 -19.08 -12.33
C THR A 182 -9.45 -20.18 -11.34
N ARG A 183 -10.75 -20.41 -11.10
CA ARG A 183 -11.22 -21.50 -10.23
C ARG A 183 -10.75 -22.85 -10.75
N ARG A 184 -10.93 -23.15 -12.03
CA ARG A 184 -10.44 -24.39 -12.65
C ARG A 184 -8.92 -24.55 -12.49
N ARG A 185 -8.14 -23.49 -12.72
CA ARG A 185 -6.69 -23.52 -12.60
C ARG A 185 -6.21 -23.76 -11.18
N LEU A 186 -6.95 -23.28 -10.18
CA LEU A 186 -6.67 -23.47 -8.77
C LEU A 186 -7.25 -24.75 -8.19
N GLY A 187 -8.02 -25.52 -8.96
CA GLY A 187 -8.72 -26.72 -8.48
C GLY A 187 -9.86 -26.42 -7.51
N LEU A 188 -10.41 -25.19 -7.54
CA LEU A 188 -11.56 -24.80 -6.74
C LEU A 188 -12.85 -25.31 -7.38
N PRO A 189 -13.77 -25.95 -6.63
CA PRO A 189 -15.10 -26.27 -7.12
C PRO A 189 -15.83 -25.02 -7.63
N GLU A 190 -16.62 -25.15 -8.69
CA GLU A 190 -17.29 -24.01 -9.32
C GLU A 190 -18.31 -23.35 -8.39
N ASP A 191 -19.00 -24.14 -7.58
CA ASP A 191 -20.02 -23.76 -6.60
C ASP A 191 -19.48 -23.48 -5.19
N ALA A 192 -18.17 -23.65 -4.97
CA ALA A 192 -17.55 -23.38 -3.67
C ALA A 192 -17.73 -21.90 -3.26
N PHE A 193 -17.98 -21.68 -1.97
CA PHE A 193 -17.91 -20.34 -1.38
C PHE A 193 -16.45 -20.01 -1.07
N VAL A 194 -15.86 -19.06 -1.80
CA VAL A 194 -14.44 -18.72 -1.72
C VAL A 194 -14.23 -17.42 -0.95
N VAL A 195 -13.68 -17.54 0.25
CA VAL A 195 -13.20 -16.42 1.07
C VAL A 195 -11.81 -16.03 0.59
N GLY A 196 -11.57 -14.77 0.30
CA GLY A 196 -10.26 -14.24 -0.10
C GLY A 196 -9.57 -13.51 1.06
N ALA A 197 -8.25 -13.66 1.14
CA ALA A 197 -7.38 -12.87 2.01
C ALA A 197 -6.13 -12.45 1.21
N ILE A 198 -5.91 -11.15 1.05
CA ILE A 198 -4.85 -10.60 0.18
C ILE A 198 -3.91 -9.73 1.00
N GLY A 199 -2.61 -9.99 0.94
CA GLY A 199 -1.60 -9.16 1.57
C GLY A 199 -0.36 -9.92 1.99
N ARG A 200 0.63 -9.21 2.52
CA ARG A 200 1.87 -9.79 3.01
C ARG A 200 1.61 -10.66 4.23
N LEU A 201 2.14 -11.88 4.25
CA LEU A 201 1.94 -12.83 5.35
C LEU A 201 2.84 -12.47 6.53
N THR A 202 2.39 -11.49 7.32
CA THR A 202 3.03 -11.02 8.55
C THR A 202 2.07 -11.13 9.73
N ALA A 203 2.58 -11.22 10.95
CA ALA A 203 1.78 -11.32 12.17
C ALA A 203 0.76 -10.16 12.31
N GLY A 204 1.10 -8.95 11.85
CA GLY A 204 0.21 -7.79 11.88
C GLY A 204 -1.04 -7.93 10.99
N LYS A 205 -1.00 -8.77 9.96
CA LYS A 205 -2.15 -9.00 9.07
C LYS A 205 -3.18 -9.96 9.64
N ARG A 206 -2.84 -10.71 10.70
CA ARG A 206 -3.74 -11.57 11.45
C ARG A 206 -4.54 -12.56 10.58
N PHE A 207 -3.92 -13.10 9.53
CA PHE A 207 -4.57 -14.14 8.71
C PHE A 207 -4.85 -15.44 9.45
N ASP A 208 -4.21 -15.64 10.63
CA ASP A 208 -4.55 -16.69 11.57
C ASP A 208 -6.05 -16.65 11.98
N VAL A 209 -6.62 -15.46 12.12
CA VAL A 209 -8.05 -15.28 12.43
C VAL A 209 -8.93 -15.78 11.30
N ALA A 210 -8.58 -15.48 10.04
CA ALA A 210 -9.30 -15.99 8.87
C ALA A 210 -9.20 -17.51 8.76
N VAL A 211 -8.01 -18.09 8.96
CA VAL A 211 -7.80 -19.55 8.97
C VAL A 211 -8.67 -20.23 10.04
N ARG A 212 -8.66 -19.73 11.26
CA ARG A 212 -9.48 -20.29 12.38
C ARG A 212 -10.98 -20.11 12.16
N ALA A 213 -11.41 -19.04 11.48
CA ALA A 213 -12.81 -18.82 11.13
C ALA A 213 -13.35 -19.92 10.21
N MET A 214 -12.50 -20.45 9.30
CA MET A 214 -12.89 -21.53 8.38
C MET A 214 -13.36 -22.79 9.10
N ALA A 215 -12.86 -23.09 10.30
CA ALA A 215 -13.28 -24.28 11.06
C ALA A 215 -14.78 -24.23 11.46
N ARG A 216 -15.38 -23.02 11.43
CA ARG A 216 -16.79 -22.80 11.78
C ARG A 216 -17.71 -22.67 10.56
N LEU A 217 -17.15 -22.76 9.34
CA LEU A 217 -17.90 -22.68 8.09
C LEU A 217 -18.13 -24.09 7.49
N PRO A 218 -19.18 -24.26 6.68
CA PRO A 218 -19.43 -25.52 5.95
C PRO A 218 -18.24 -25.96 5.11
N ARG A 219 -18.16 -27.27 4.79
CA ARG A 219 -17.03 -27.88 4.08
C ARG A 219 -16.87 -27.43 2.64
N ASP A 220 -17.90 -26.89 2.02
CA ASP A 220 -17.86 -26.28 0.68
C ASP A 220 -17.28 -24.85 0.66
N SER A 221 -16.85 -24.35 1.83
CA SER A 221 -16.20 -23.04 1.98
C SER A 221 -14.69 -23.19 1.90
N TRP A 222 -14.05 -22.39 1.06
CA TRP A 222 -12.60 -22.37 0.82
C TRP A 222 -12.00 -21.05 1.22
N LEU A 223 -10.75 -21.06 1.64
CA LEU A 223 -9.96 -19.84 1.88
C LEU A 223 -8.82 -19.74 0.88
N LEU A 224 -8.81 -18.68 0.11
CA LEU A 224 -7.76 -18.35 -0.85
C LEU A 224 -6.88 -17.23 -0.28
N ILE A 225 -5.66 -17.58 0.14
CA ILE A 225 -4.67 -16.65 0.68
C ILE A 225 -3.71 -16.25 -0.44
N VAL A 226 -3.66 -14.95 -0.75
CA VAL A 226 -2.80 -14.39 -1.80
C VAL A 226 -1.75 -13.49 -1.17
N GLY A 227 -0.50 -13.83 -1.36
CA GLY A 227 0.67 -13.13 -0.83
C GLY A 227 1.72 -14.08 -0.28
N GLY A 228 2.88 -13.54 0.04
CA GLY A 228 3.99 -14.24 0.66
C GLY A 228 4.44 -13.56 1.95
N GLY A 229 5.26 -14.23 2.74
CA GLY A 229 5.83 -13.65 3.95
C GLY A 229 6.23 -14.67 5.02
N PRO A 230 6.86 -14.20 6.10
CA PRO A 230 7.44 -15.07 7.13
C PRO A 230 6.41 -15.92 7.89
N GLU A 231 5.13 -15.50 7.90
CA GLU A 231 4.08 -16.23 8.64
C GLU A 231 3.48 -17.41 7.85
N GLU A 232 3.88 -17.68 6.60
CA GLU A 232 3.26 -18.73 5.79
C GLU A 232 3.28 -20.09 6.49
N ASN A 233 4.43 -20.51 7.03
CA ASN A 233 4.55 -21.78 7.74
C ASN A 233 3.72 -21.82 9.04
N VAL A 234 3.56 -20.69 9.71
CA VAL A 234 2.69 -20.57 10.89
C VAL A 234 1.23 -20.75 10.48
N LEU A 235 0.80 -20.10 9.40
CA LEU A 235 -0.57 -20.20 8.88
C LEU A 235 -0.90 -21.62 8.40
N ARG A 236 0.04 -22.30 7.75
CA ARG A 236 -0.12 -23.71 7.36
C ARG A 236 -0.29 -24.63 8.57
N ARG A 237 0.52 -24.44 9.62
CA ARG A 237 0.34 -25.19 10.90
C ARG A 237 -1.01 -24.89 11.53
N THR A 238 -1.41 -23.61 11.61
CA THR A 238 -2.71 -23.20 12.14
C THR A 238 -3.86 -23.86 11.36
N ALA A 239 -3.73 -24.02 10.05
CA ALA A 239 -4.71 -24.69 9.22
C ALA A 239 -4.84 -26.18 9.55
N HIS A 240 -3.71 -26.87 9.77
CA HIS A 240 -3.69 -28.26 10.21
C HIS A 240 -4.30 -28.42 11.60
N GLU A 241 -3.90 -27.60 12.56
CA GLU A 241 -4.42 -27.62 13.94
C GLU A 241 -5.93 -27.36 13.99
N ALA A 242 -6.44 -26.50 13.09
CA ALA A 242 -7.85 -26.20 12.97
C ALA A 242 -8.64 -27.22 12.15
N GLY A 243 -7.99 -28.23 11.56
CA GLY A 243 -8.63 -29.26 10.74
C GLY A 243 -9.21 -28.76 9.42
N VAL A 244 -8.60 -27.73 8.83
CA VAL A 244 -9.10 -27.05 7.61
C VAL A 244 -8.06 -26.96 6.47
N ALA A 245 -6.92 -27.64 6.62
CA ALA A 245 -5.81 -27.53 5.68
C ALA A 245 -6.18 -27.97 4.25
N ASP A 246 -7.13 -28.89 4.11
CA ASP A 246 -7.65 -29.43 2.84
C ASP A 246 -8.44 -28.41 2.01
N ARG A 247 -8.86 -27.31 2.60
CA ARG A 247 -9.65 -26.26 1.95
C ARG A 247 -9.06 -24.86 2.09
N ILE A 248 -7.75 -24.78 2.31
CA ILE A 248 -6.99 -23.52 2.28
C ILE A 248 -5.96 -23.56 1.17
N LEU A 249 -6.06 -22.61 0.26
CA LEU A 249 -5.13 -22.45 -0.86
C LEU A 249 -4.20 -21.25 -0.61
N PHE A 250 -2.90 -21.50 -0.68
CA PHE A 250 -1.88 -20.46 -0.67
C PHE A 250 -1.44 -20.21 -2.11
N ALA A 251 -1.84 -19.08 -2.69
CA ALA A 251 -1.52 -18.73 -4.06
C ALA A 251 -0.10 -18.15 -4.22
N GLY A 252 0.57 -17.80 -3.11
CA GLY A 252 1.85 -17.09 -3.13
C GLY A 252 1.71 -15.62 -3.55
N GLU A 253 2.83 -14.96 -3.73
CA GLU A 253 2.87 -13.59 -4.26
C GLU A 253 2.42 -13.58 -5.71
N ARG A 254 1.54 -12.64 -6.05
CA ARG A 254 0.98 -12.50 -7.40
C ARG A 254 1.16 -11.09 -7.94
N PRO A 255 1.51 -10.96 -9.21
CA PRO A 255 1.68 -9.64 -9.81
C PRO A 255 0.34 -8.91 -9.89
N TYR A 256 0.38 -7.62 -9.71
CA TYR A 256 -0.74 -6.72 -9.95
C TYR A 256 -1.08 -6.63 -11.45
N ILE A 257 -0.05 -6.75 -12.28
CA ILE A 257 -0.13 -6.78 -13.73
C ILE A 257 0.50 -8.10 -14.18
N ALA A 258 -0.16 -8.82 -15.08
CA ALA A 258 0.43 -10.00 -15.71
C ALA A 258 1.76 -9.59 -16.38
N ASP A 259 2.84 -10.19 -15.89
CA ASP A 259 4.23 -9.89 -16.29
C ASP A 259 4.96 -11.12 -16.84
N GLY A 260 4.19 -12.13 -17.25
CA GLY A 260 4.73 -13.44 -17.66
C GLY A 260 4.93 -14.43 -16.51
N THR A 261 4.73 -14.03 -15.26
CA THR A 261 4.74 -14.92 -14.10
C THR A 261 3.69 -16.03 -14.28
N PRO A 262 4.02 -17.33 -14.13
CA PRO A 262 3.06 -18.41 -14.26
C PRO A 262 1.95 -18.31 -13.20
N GLY A 263 0.71 -18.33 -13.64
CA GLY A 263 -0.44 -18.29 -12.73
C GLY A 263 -1.37 -17.12 -12.96
N PRO A 264 -2.52 -17.07 -12.25
CA PRO A 264 -3.45 -15.96 -12.33
C PRO A 264 -2.87 -14.71 -11.65
N ASP A 265 -3.09 -13.54 -12.25
CA ASP A 265 -2.80 -12.25 -11.66
C ASP A 265 -3.80 -11.90 -10.53
N LEU A 266 -3.53 -10.83 -9.79
CA LEU A 266 -4.35 -10.42 -8.65
C LEU A 266 -5.80 -10.10 -9.04
N PRO A 267 -6.12 -9.39 -10.15
CA PRO A 267 -7.50 -9.21 -10.61
C PRO A 267 -8.24 -10.50 -10.92
N SER A 268 -7.56 -11.48 -11.49
CA SER A 268 -8.14 -12.81 -11.78
C SER A 268 -8.47 -13.56 -10.49
N LEU A 269 -7.58 -13.48 -9.49
CA LEU A 269 -7.82 -14.06 -8.16
C LEU A 269 -8.98 -13.37 -7.45
N ALA A 270 -9.08 -12.04 -7.51
CA ALA A 270 -10.22 -11.29 -6.96
C ALA A 270 -11.54 -11.71 -7.63
N SER A 271 -11.55 -11.94 -8.94
CA SER A 271 -12.75 -12.46 -9.64
C SER A 271 -13.15 -13.85 -9.17
N ALA A 272 -12.20 -14.70 -8.74
CA ALA A 272 -12.47 -16.05 -8.25
C ALA A 272 -13.09 -16.11 -6.85
N MET A 273 -12.97 -15.04 -6.05
CA MET A 273 -13.47 -14.93 -4.68
C MET A 273 -14.96 -14.57 -4.63
N ASP A 274 -15.61 -14.80 -3.48
CA ASP A 274 -16.99 -14.41 -3.18
C ASP A 274 -17.06 -13.31 -2.10
N VAL A 275 -16.05 -13.22 -1.26
CA VAL A 275 -15.90 -12.21 -0.21
C VAL A 275 -14.43 -11.99 0.10
N LEU A 276 -14.04 -10.76 0.43
CA LEU A 276 -12.70 -10.49 0.97
C LEU A 276 -12.76 -10.34 2.49
N VAL A 277 -11.78 -10.90 3.19
CA VAL A 277 -11.51 -10.65 4.61
C VAL A 277 -10.19 -9.91 4.81
N SER A 278 -10.20 -8.88 5.66
CA SER A 278 -9.02 -8.13 6.08
C SER A 278 -8.97 -8.06 7.60
N PRO A 279 -8.41 -9.08 8.27
CA PRO A 279 -8.43 -9.14 9.73
C PRO A 279 -7.34 -8.30 10.40
N SER A 280 -6.61 -7.49 9.65
CA SER A 280 -5.58 -6.57 10.15
C SER A 280 -6.17 -5.52 11.10
N PRO A 281 -5.71 -5.42 12.35
CA PRO A 281 -6.16 -4.39 13.28
C PRO A 281 -5.56 -3.01 12.98
N GLU A 282 -4.53 -2.96 12.14
CA GLU A 282 -3.82 -1.71 11.83
C GLU A 282 -3.50 -1.66 10.34
N GLU A 283 -4.05 -0.66 9.67
CA GLU A 283 -3.81 -0.36 8.27
C GLU A 283 -3.47 1.13 8.09
N ALA A 284 -2.72 1.45 7.04
CA ALA A 284 -2.50 2.81 6.61
C ALA A 284 -3.53 3.27 5.56
N PHE A 285 -4.02 2.31 4.76
CA PHE A 285 -4.98 2.56 3.70
C PHE A 285 -5.96 1.38 3.54
N GLY A 286 -5.47 0.20 3.15
CA GLY A 286 -6.28 -0.98 2.88
C GLY A 286 -6.52 -1.23 1.39
N LEU A 287 -5.44 -1.20 0.57
CA LEU A 287 -5.49 -1.40 -0.89
C LEU A 287 -6.30 -2.64 -1.28
N ALA A 288 -6.02 -3.80 -0.67
CA ALA A 288 -6.71 -5.05 -0.98
C ALA A 288 -8.24 -4.96 -0.82
N ALA A 289 -8.70 -4.19 0.17
CA ALA A 289 -10.13 -3.97 0.36
C ALA A 289 -10.74 -3.12 -0.77
N VAL A 290 -10.04 -2.08 -1.21
CA VAL A 290 -10.49 -1.23 -2.32
C VAL A 290 -10.46 -1.99 -3.65
N GLU A 291 -9.45 -2.81 -3.88
CA GLU A 291 -9.33 -3.70 -5.05
C GLU A 291 -10.49 -4.72 -5.08
N ALA A 292 -10.82 -5.29 -3.93
CA ALA A 292 -11.96 -6.20 -3.80
C ALA A 292 -13.30 -5.47 -4.09
N LEU A 293 -13.48 -4.26 -3.56
CA LEU A 293 -14.65 -3.43 -3.86
C LEU A 293 -14.75 -3.10 -5.36
N ALA A 294 -13.64 -2.82 -6.04
CA ALA A 294 -13.63 -2.60 -7.47
C ALA A 294 -14.11 -3.83 -8.26
N SER A 295 -13.84 -5.03 -7.72
CA SER A 295 -14.36 -6.31 -8.24
C SER A 295 -15.80 -6.62 -7.77
N GLY A 296 -16.47 -5.69 -7.09
CA GLY A 296 -17.82 -5.88 -6.55
C GLY A 296 -17.94 -6.93 -5.44
N LEU A 297 -16.84 -7.19 -4.72
CA LEU A 297 -16.83 -8.13 -3.61
C LEU A 297 -17.36 -7.49 -2.32
N PRO A 298 -18.13 -8.23 -1.53
CA PRO A 298 -18.32 -7.91 -0.11
C PRO A 298 -16.97 -7.87 0.62
N VAL A 299 -16.82 -6.97 1.59
CA VAL A 299 -15.59 -6.86 2.39
C VAL A 299 -15.91 -6.95 3.87
N ARG A 300 -15.18 -7.80 4.58
CA ARG A 300 -15.22 -7.94 6.05
C ARG A 300 -13.85 -7.56 6.60
N TYR A 301 -13.77 -6.50 7.42
CA TYR A 301 -12.49 -5.93 7.83
C TYR A 301 -12.49 -5.52 9.31
N VAL A 302 -11.31 -5.45 9.90
CA VAL A 302 -11.10 -4.93 11.27
C VAL A 302 -10.77 -3.45 11.22
N SER A 303 -9.82 -3.04 10.38
CA SER A 303 -9.45 -1.64 10.12
C SER A 303 -9.16 -1.45 8.64
N CYS A 304 -9.75 -0.42 8.06
CA CYS A 304 -9.53 -0.04 6.67
C CYS A 304 -9.79 1.46 6.46
N PRO A 305 -8.77 2.33 6.62
CA PRO A 305 -8.94 3.78 6.46
C PRO A 305 -9.58 4.16 5.13
N ALA A 306 -9.26 3.47 4.03
CA ALA A 306 -9.87 3.73 2.74
C ALA A 306 -11.40 3.53 2.70
N ILE A 307 -11.97 2.80 3.65
CA ILE A 307 -13.42 2.64 3.79
C ILE A 307 -13.96 3.56 4.88
N GLU A 308 -13.25 3.64 6.02
CA GLU A 308 -13.65 4.39 7.21
C GLU A 308 -13.61 5.91 6.99
N ASP A 309 -12.72 6.38 6.13
CA ASP A 309 -12.55 7.80 5.79
C ASP A 309 -13.57 8.30 4.71
N LEU A 310 -14.40 7.40 4.16
CA LEU A 310 -15.46 7.75 3.21
C LEU A 310 -16.78 8.06 3.90
N PRO A 311 -17.67 8.83 3.25
CA PRO A 311 -19.02 9.04 3.76
C PRO A 311 -19.74 7.70 4.01
N ALA A 312 -20.53 7.65 5.07
CA ALA A 312 -21.34 6.48 5.39
C ALA A 312 -22.19 6.07 4.17
N HIS A 313 -22.33 4.75 3.95
CA HIS A 313 -23.09 4.14 2.86
C HIS A 313 -22.52 4.30 1.45
N SER A 314 -21.32 4.87 1.27
CA SER A 314 -20.67 4.97 -0.05
C SER A 314 -20.21 3.62 -0.60
N ALA A 315 -20.01 2.62 0.25
CA ALA A 315 -19.63 1.27 -0.13
C ALA A 315 -20.75 0.27 0.23
N ALA A 316 -21.29 -0.41 -0.77
CA ALA A 316 -22.25 -1.49 -0.56
C ALA A 316 -21.54 -2.73 0.01
N ASP A 317 -22.17 -3.41 0.96
CA ASP A 317 -21.76 -4.70 1.54
C ASP A 317 -20.35 -4.71 2.17
N VAL A 318 -19.99 -3.63 2.84
CA VAL A 318 -18.81 -3.57 3.71
C VAL A 318 -19.24 -3.67 5.18
N ARG A 319 -18.46 -4.41 5.97
CA ARG A 319 -18.76 -4.52 7.41
C ARG A 319 -17.48 -4.58 8.22
N ARG A 320 -17.37 -3.69 9.19
CA ARG A 320 -16.33 -3.75 10.22
C ARG A 320 -16.65 -4.89 11.19
N VAL A 321 -15.63 -5.69 11.53
CA VAL A 321 -15.74 -6.89 12.36
C VAL A 321 -14.67 -6.83 13.44
N THR A 322 -14.93 -7.37 14.61
CA THR A 322 -13.89 -7.56 15.63
C THR A 322 -12.85 -8.58 15.15
N CYS A 323 -11.59 -8.43 15.58
CA CYS A 323 -10.51 -9.35 15.22
C CYS A 323 -10.63 -10.68 15.97
N ASP A 324 -11.72 -11.42 15.69
CA ASP A 324 -12.09 -12.68 16.33
C ASP A 324 -12.59 -13.69 15.29
N PRO A 325 -12.14 -14.98 15.36
CA PRO A 325 -12.56 -15.99 14.39
C PRO A 325 -14.07 -16.26 14.36
N GLY A 326 -14.76 -16.15 15.51
CA GLY A 326 -16.20 -16.36 15.59
C GLY A 326 -16.99 -15.23 14.94
N ALA A 327 -16.55 -13.98 15.17
CA ALA A 327 -17.15 -12.81 14.54
C ALA A 327 -16.99 -12.85 13.01
N PHE A 328 -15.81 -13.22 12.50
CA PHE A 328 -15.62 -13.42 11.06
C PHE A 328 -16.50 -14.55 10.53
N ALA A 329 -16.53 -15.72 11.18
CA ALA A 329 -17.34 -16.85 10.74
C ALA A 329 -18.83 -16.49 10.67
N GLY A 330 -19.36 -15.77 11.65
CA GLY A 330 -20.75 -15.32 11.66
C GLY A 330 -21.09 -14.44 10.46
N THR A 331 -20.26 -13.42 10.19
CA THR A 331 -20.49 -12.52 9.05
C THR A 331 -20.27 -13.18 7.68
N LEU A 332 -19.37 -14.17 7.60
CA LEU A 332 -19.12 -14.96 6.39
C LEU A 332 -20.31 -15.90 6.10
N ALA A 333 -20.89 -16.51 7.14
CA ALA A 333 -22.10 -17.33 6.99
C ALA A 333 -23.28 -16.49 6.47
N GLU A 334 -23.45 -15.26 6.94
CA GLU A 334 -24.45 -14.33 6.43
C GLU A 334 -24.24 -14.06 4.92
N VAL A 335 -23.00 -13.73 4.49
CA VAL A 335 -22.70 -13.50 3.05
C VAL A 335 -23.03 -14.73 2.21
N ARG A 336 -22.66 -15.91 2.70
CA ARG A 336 -22.88 -17.17 1.99
C ARG A 336 -24.36 -17.50 1.76
N THR A 337 -25.24 -17.12 2.70
CA THR A 337 -26.69 -17.39 2.61
C THR A 337 -27.45 -16.38 1.75
N HIS A 338 -26.84 -15.23 1.42
CA HIS A 338 -27.47 -14.27 0.52
C HIS A 338 -27.33 -14.70 -0.93
N PRO A 339 -28.38 -14.50 -1.77
CA PRO A 339 -28.27 -14.79 -3.17
C PRO A 339 -27.15 -13.97 -3.82
N PRO A 340 -26.45 -14.51 -4.84
CA PRO A 340 -25.44 -13.79 -5.57
C PRO A 340 -26.01 -12.47 -6.11
N ARG A 341 -25.39 -11.36 -5.74
CA ARG A 341 -25.75 -10.04 -6.30
C ARG A 341 -24.93 -9.77 -7.55
N PRO A 342 -25.46 -9.02 -8.53
CA PRO A 342 -24.65 -8.53 -9.63
C PRO A 342 -23.44 -7.77 -9.08
N ARG A 343 -22.25 -8.15 -9.51
CA ARG A 343 -21.01 -7.49 -9.08
C ARG A 343 -20.81 -6.21 -9.88
N ALA A 344 -21.13 -5.08 -9.26
CA ALA A 344 -20.88 -3.74 -9.80
C ALA A 344 -19.82 -3.04 -8.96
N THR A 345 -18.97 -2.26 -9.62
CA THR A 345 -17.99 -1.40 -8.94
C THR A 345 -18.72 -0.27 -8.21
N PRO A 346 -18.67 -0.20 -6.87
CA PRO A 346 -19.34 0.84 -6.10
C PRO A 346 -18.65 2.20 -6.23
N ASP A 347 -19.34 3.28 -5.91
CA ASP A 347 -18.78 4.64 -5.97
C ASP A 347 -17.60 4.83 -5.00
N ALA A 348 -17.60 4.12 -3.88
CA ALA A 348 -16.45 4.07 -2.97
C ALA A 348 -15.15 3.67 -3.69
N ALA A 349 -15.17 2.63 -4.52
CA ALA A 349 -14.01 2.23 -5.30
C ALA A 349 -13.66 3.30 -6.37
N ARG A 350 -14.67 3.91 -7.00
CA ARG A 350 -14.47 4.99 -8.00
C ARG A 350 -13.79 6.22 -7.40
N HIS A 351 -13.97 6.46 -6.09
CA HIS A 351 -13.26 7.54 -5.38
C HIS A 351 -11.75 7.36 -5.46
N TYR A 352 -11.26 6.13 -5.52
CA TYR A 352 -9.86 5.75 -5.55
C TYR A 352 -9.32 5.40 -6.94
N CYS A 353 -9.90 5.96 -8.01
CA CYS A 353 -9.35 5.82 -9.36
C CYS A 353 -7.93 6.41 -9.43
N ILE A 354 -6.99 5.67 -10.03
CA ILE A 354 -5.58 6.07 -10.09
C ILE A 354 -5.35 7.42 -10.78
N THR A 355 -6.15 7.77 -11.78
CA THR A 355 -6.05 9.06 -12.47
C THR A 355 -6.26 10.22 -11.50
N ARG A 356 -7.25 10.12 -10.60
CA ARG A 356 -7.51 11.14 -9.57
C ARG A 356 -6.36 11.26 -8.57
N SER A 357 -5.72 10.16 -8.23
CA SER A 357 -4.54 10.18 -7.36
C SER A 357 -3.34 10.81 -8.05
N ALA A 358 -3.16 10.53 -9.34
CA ALA A 358 -2.11 11.15 -10.15
C ALA A 358 -2.33 12.66 -10.30
N ASP A 359 -3.55 13.11 -10.60
CA ASP A 359 -3.89 14.55 -10.71
C ASP A 359 -3.60 15.30 -9.39
N ARG A 360 -4.06 14.76 -8.25
CA ARG A 360 -3.76 15.35 -6.93
C ARG A 360 -2.25 15.39 -6.63
N LEU A 361 -1.52 14.37 -7.02
CA LEU A 361 -0.07 14.34 -6.84
C LEU A 361 0.62 15.39 -7.72
N MET A 362 0.12 15.65 -8.91
CA MET A 362 0.60 16.73 -9.77
C MET A 362 0.40 18.11 -9.13
N ASP A 363 -0.72 18.35 -8.45
CA ASP A 363 -0.95 19.58 -7.70
C ASP A 363 0.10 19.75 -6.58
N VAL A 364 0.41 18.67 -5.85
CA VAL A 364 1.48 18.66 -4.83
C VAL A 364 2.84 18.97 -5.45
N TYR A 365 3.16 18.40 -6.63
CA TYR A 365 4.42 18.65 -7.33
C TYR A 365 4.51 20.11 -7.79
N ALA A 366 3.44 20.64 -8.38
CA ALA A 366 3.38 22.04 -8.80
C ALA A 366 3.62 23.00 -7.62
N GLY A 367 2.96 22.74 -6.47
CA GLY A 367 3.19 23.49 -5.24
C GLY A 367 4.62 23.40 -4.70
N ALA A 368 5.21 22.19 -4.76
CA ALA A 368 6.57 21.98 -4.27
C ALA A 368 7.64 22.68 -5.13
N VAL A 369 7.42 22.75 -6.46
CA VAL A 369 8.33 23.44 -7.40
C VAL A 369 8.16 24.95 -7.34
N ALA A 370 6.92 25.46 -7.26
CA ALA A 370 6.62 26.90 -7.28
C ALA A 370 6.94 27.63 -5.96
N ALA A 371 7.05 26.91 -4.82
CA ALA A 371 7.18 27.53 -3.52
C ALA A 371 8.47 28.36 -3.38
N PRO A 372 8.38 29.67 -3.08
CA PRO A 372 9.54 30.51 -2.82
C PRO A 372 10.31 30.07 -1.56
N LEU A 373 11.55 30.51 -1.43
CA LEU A 373 12.36 30.28 -0.24
C LEU A 373 11.64 30.86 1.00
N GLN A 374 11.23 30.01 1.92
CA GLN A 374 10.98 30.49 3.28
C GLN A 374 12.33 30.89 3.86
N SER A 375 12.56 32.17 3.99
CA SER A 375 13.66 32.71 4.82
C SER A 375 13.49 32.14 6.23
N PRO A 376 14.57 31.73 6.92
CA PRO A 376 14.46 31.32 8.31
C PRO A 376 13.85 32.52 9.08
N SER A 377 12.70 32.33 9.70
CA SER A 377 12.09 33.33 10.58
C SER A 377 13.10 33.64 11.65
N SER A 378 13.61 34.88 11.63
CA SER A 378 14.42 35.43 12.71
C SER A 378 13.61 35.31 14.02
N PRO A 379 14.21 34.83 15.11
CA PRO A 379 13.54 34.85 16.38
C PRO A 379 13.17 36.31 16.71
N SER A 380 11.87 36.56 16.86
CA SER A 380 11.39 37.87 17.35
C SER A 380 12.02 38.14 18.71
N ALA A 381 12.93 39.09 18.76
CA ALA A 381 13.43 39.66 19.99
C ALA A 381 12.23 40.34 20.68
N GLN A 382 11.64 39.68 21.67
CA GLN A 382 10.75 40.33 22.60
C GLN A 382 11.60 41.29 23.43
N GLY A 383 11.38 42.55 23.13
CA GLY A 383 12.01 43.65 23.88
C GLY A 383 11.61 43.57 25.36
N VAL A 384 12.63 43.43 26.18
CA VAL A 384 12.56 43.81 27.59
C VAL A 384 12.65 45.32 27.61
N SER A 385 11.56 45.99 27.92
CA SER A 385 11.57 47.40 28.28
C SER A 385 11.76 47.56 29.80
N PRO A 386 12.43 48.62 30.26
CA PRO A 386 12.97 48.78 31.58
C PRO A 386 11.93 48.97 32.68
#